data_4e619598fd87407b0593d449db20f9f4
#
_entry.id   4e619598fd87407b0593d449db20f9f4
#
_cell.length_a   1.000
_cell.length_b   1.000
_cell.length_c   1.000
_cell.angle_alpha   90.00
_cell.angle_beta   90.00
_cell.angle_gamma   90.00
#
_symmetry.space_group_name_H-M   'P 1'
#
loop_
_entity.id
_entity.type
_entity.pdbx_description
1 polymer ?
#
loop_
_entity_poly.entity_id
_entity_poly.type
_entity_poly.pdbx_seq_one_letter_code
_entity_poly.pdbx_strand_id
1 'polypeptide(L)'
;APVSPRSKITYLIALILGLGIPVGVIYLLELAKFKIEGRADVEKLTSAPIVGDIPLTDEKQGAIAVFENQNNLMSETFRNVRTNLQFMLGNDKKVILVTSTVSGEGKSFISGNLAISLSLLGKKVVIVGLDIRKPGLNKVFNISKREQGITQYLANPEKNLMDLVQLSDVSKNLYILPGGTVPPN
;
A
#
# COMPACT_ATOMS: atom_id res chain seq x y z
N ALA A 1 33.39 53.92 -36.29
CA ALA A 1 33.09 54.36 -34.92
C ALA A 1 32.87 53.17 -34.07
N PRO A 2 33.58 52.98 -32.98
CA PRO A 2 33.30 51.85 -32.06
C PRO A 2 31.94 52.10 -31.39
N VAL A 3 30.99 51.17 -31.62
CA VAL A 3 29.70 51.22 -30.96
C VAL A 3 29.94 50.89 -29.48
N SER A 4 29.83 51.90 -28.63
CA SER A 4 29.95 51.73 -27.19
C SER A 4 28.88 50.73 -26.70
N PRO A 5 29.24 49.63 -26.09
CA PRO A 5 28.25 48.69 -25.58
C PRO A 5 27.40 49.40 -24.51
N ARG A 6 26.08 49.32 -24.66
CA ARG A 6 25.14 49.87 -23.67
C ARG A 6 25.14 48.98 -22.44
N SER A 7 26.15 49.12 -21.60
CA SER A 7 26.46 48.26 -20.46
C SER A 7 25.25 47.96 -19.57
N LYS A 8 24.38 48.97 -19.37
CA LYS A 8 23.13 48.77 -18.57
C LYS A 8 22.17 47.76 -19.16
N ILE A 9 22.02 47.77 -20.51
CA ILE A 9 21.14 46.82 -21.23
C ILE A 9 21.77 45.42 -21.22
N THR A 10 23.09 45.35 -21.40
CA THR A 10 23.79 44.05 -21.35
C THR A 10 23.68 43.39 -19.98
N TYR A 11 23.85 44.16 -18.88
CA TYR A 11 23.65 43.64 -17.55
C TYR A 11 22.20 43.23 -17.25
N LEU A 12 21.22 44.00 -17.76
CA LEU A 12 19.81 43.65 -17.61
C LEU A 12 19.47 42.33 -18.32
N ILE A 13 19.94 42.16 -19.54
CA ILE A 13 19.76 40.91 -20.31
C ILE A 13 20.45 39.75 -19.61
N ALA A 14 21.69 39.94 -19.12
CA ALA A 14 22.41 38.92 -18.40
C ALA A 14 21.67 38.50 -17.11
N LEU A 15 21.07 39.46 -16.38
CA LEU A 15 20.27 39.19 -15.19
C LEU A 15 18.99 38.39 -15.51
N ILE A 16 18.27 38.81 -16.55
CA ILE A 16 17.03 38.12 -16.97
C ILE A 16 17.33 36.69 -17.44
N LEU A 17 18.36 36.50 -18.25
CA LEU A 17 18.75 35.15 -18.70
C LEU A 17 19.32 34.31 -17.55
N GLY A 18 20.12 34.92 -16.67
CA GLY A 18 20.74 34.23 -15.54
C GLY A 18 19.73 33.73 -14.51
N LEU A 19 18.60 34.42 -14.32
CA LEU A 19 17.51 33.99 -13.44
C LEU A 19 16.42 33.22 -14.20
N GLY A 20 16.10 33.62 -15.40
CA GLY A 20 15.00 33.04 -16.18
C GLY A 20 15.29 31.61 -16.64
N ILE A 21 16.53 31.32 -17.04
CA ILE A 21 16.88 29.95 -17.48
C ILE A 21 16.80 28.94 -16.33
N PRO A 22 17.40 29.14 -15.16
CA PRO A 22 17.28 28.20 -14.04
C PRO A 22 15.82 28.00 -13.59
N VAL A 23 15.07 29.10 -13.47
CA VAL A 23 13.65 29.02 -13.10
C VAL A 23 12.84 28.26 -14.14
N GLY A 24 13.07 28.51 -15.41
CA GLY A 24 12.43 27.79 -16.52
C GLY A 24 12.76 26.30 -16.51
N VAL A 25 14.02 25.94 -16.28
CA VAL A 25 14.45 24.54 -16.18
C VAL A 25 13.79 23.85 -14.97
N ILE A 26 13.79 24.48 -13.80
CA ILE A 26 13.13 23.92 -12.61
C ILE A 26 11.64 23.71 -12.88
N TYR A 27 10.96 24.68 -13.46
CA TYR A 27 9.55 24.59 -13.80
C TYR A 27 9.26 23.45 -14.81
N LEU A 28 10.08 23.30 -15.85
CA LEU A 28 9.94 22.20 -16.82
C LEU A 28 10.21 20.83 -16.16
N LEU A 29 11.19 20.74 -15.27
CA LEU A 29 11.47 19.51 -14.52
C LEU A 29 10.32 19.17 -13.57
N GLU A 30 9.66 20.16 -12.98
CA GLU A 30 8.51 19.95 -12.10
C GLU A 30 7.27 19.50 -12.89
N LEU A 31 7.02 20.06 -14.06
CA LEU A 31 5.99 19.59 -14.98
C LEU A 31 6.21 18.15 -15.47
N ALA A 32 7.46 17.71 -15.58
CA ALA A 32 7.81 16.35 -16.00
C ALA A 32 7.71 15.31 -14.87
N LYS A 33 7.51 15.73 -13.61
CA LYS A 33 7.35 14.82 -12.48
C LYS A 33 5.92 14.31 -12.42
N PHE A 34 5.68 13.14 -13.02
CA PHE A 34 4.44 12.38 -12.85
C PHE A 34 4.44 11.57 -11.55
N LYS A 35 4.72 12.22 -10.42
CA LYS A 35 4.73 11.55 -9.12
C LYS A 35 3.49 11.96 -8.33
N ILE A 36 2.76 10.98 -7.85
CA ILE A 36 1.65 11.22 -6.92
C ILE A 36 2.26 11.59 -5.57
N GLU A 37 2.00 12.81 -5.11
CA GLU A 37 2.52 13.33 -3.83
C GLU A 37 1.44 13.38 -2.74
N GLY A 38 0.16 13.30 -3.12
CA GLY A 38 -0.91 13.36 -2.16
C GLY A 38 -2.28 12.95 -2.69
N ARG A 39 -3.24 13.01 -1.79
CA ARG A 39 -4.64 12.66 -2.05
C ARG A 39 -5.24 13.44 -3.23
N ALA A 40 -4.98 14.75 -3.30
CA ALA A 40 -5.51 15.61 -4.35
C ALA A 40 -5.06 15.19 -5.77
N ASP A 41 -3.89 14.57 -5.91
CA ASP A 41 -3.42 14.08 -7.20
C ASP A 41 -4.15 12.80 -7.60
N VAL A 42 -4.44 11.92 -6.62
CA VAL A 42 -5.24 10.72 -6.87
C VAL A 42 -6.66 11.08 -7.26
N GLU A 43 -7.29 12.05 -6.58
CA GLU A 43 -8.66 12.51 -6.87
C GLU A 43 -8.80 13.09 -8.30
N LYS A 44 -7.74 13.67 -8.86
CA LYS A 44 -7.72 14.13 -10.26
C LYS A 44 -7.63 12.99 -11.27
N LEU A 45 -7.03 11.87 -10.89
CA LEU A 45 -6.74 10.75 -11.79
C LEU A 45 -7.82 9.68 -11.83
N THR A 46 -8.66 9.61 -10.80
CA THR A 46 -9.69 8.57 -10.71
C THR A 46 -10.97 9.09 -10.07
N SER A 47 -12.10 8.55 -10.51
CA SER A 47 -13.40 8.72 -9.86
C SER A 47 -13.66 7.68 -8.78
N ALA A 48 -12.75 6.74 -8.56
CA ALA A 48 -12.87 5.75 -7.50
C ALA A 48 -12.77 6.43 -6.12
N PRO A 49 -13.61 6.06 -5.14
CA PRO A 49 -13.56 6.66 -3.83
C PRO A 49 -12.27 6.29 -3.09
N ILE A 50 -11.64 7.29 -2.49
CA ILE A 50 -10.47 7.09 -1.63
C ILE A 50 -10.95 6.63 -0.25
N VAL A 51 -10.57 5.42 0.12
CA VAL A 51 -10.99 4.78 1.37
C VAL A 51 -10.27 5.38 2.58
N GLY A 52 -9.01 5.76 2.41
CA GLY A 52 -8.20 6.38 3.46
C GLY A 52 -6.74 6.52 3.05
N ASP A 53 -6.03 7.30 3.82
CA ASP A 53 -4.61 7.58 3.66
C ASP A 53 -3.85 6.88 4.80
N ILE A 54 -2.90 6.02 4.45
CA ILE A 54 -2.09 5.30 5.43
C ILE A 54 -0.69 5.90 5.41
N PRO A 55 -0.21 6.49 6.52
CA PRO A 55 1.11 7.07 6.57
C PRO A 55 2.20 6.00 6.43
N LEU A 56 3.36 6.40 5.92
CA LEU A 56 4.53 5.53 5.89
C LEU A 56 4.95 5.19 7.33
N THR A 57 5.20 3.92 7.56
CA THR A 57 5.77 3.45 8.84
C THR A 57 7.26 3.23 8.71
N ASP A 58 7.97 3.42 9.80
CA ASP A 58 9.36 3.00 9.90
C ASP A 58 9.43 1.47 9.91
N GLU A 59 10.30 0.86 9.10
CA GLU A 59 10.48 -0.60 9.06
C GLU A 59 10.80 -1.22 10.43
N LYS A 60 11.31 -0.40 11.36
CA LYS A 60 11.61 -0.77 12.76
C LYS A 60 10.36 -1.11 13.58
N GLN A 61 9.17 -0.67 13.16
CA GLN A 61 7.93 -0.88 13.92
C GLN A 61 7.28 -2.25 13.65
N GLY A 62 7.87 -3.06 12.76
CA GLY A 62 7.33 -4.36 12.39
C GLY A 62 6.19 -4.31 11.36
N ALA A 63 5.80 -5.48 10.88
CA ALA A 63 4.77 -5.60 9.85
C ALA A 63 3.34 -5.52 10.41
N ILE A 64 3.15 -5.72 11.71
CA ILE A 64 1.86 -5.57 12.39
C ILE A 64 1.87 -4.23 13.13
N ALA A 65 0.94 -3.37 12.79
CA ALA A 65 0.81 -2.02 13.35
C ALA A 65 -0.51 -1.83 14.13
N VAL A 66 -1.46 -2.75 13.97
CA VAL A 66 -2.77 -2.74 14.65
C VAL A 66 -2.77 -3.75 15.78
N PHE A 67 -3.06 -3.30 16.99
CA PHE A 67 -3.14 -4.13 18.19
C PHE A 67 -4.41 -3.83 18.98
N GLU A 68 -4.92 -4.82 19.73
CA GLU A 68 -6.22 -4.75 20.42
C GLU A 68 -6.32 -3.58 21.41
N ASN A 69 -5.25 -3.27 22.13
CA ASN A 69 -5.28 -2.30 23.23
C ASN A 69 -4.35 -1.09 23.01
N GLN A 70 -4.01 -0.79 21.75
CA GLN A 70 -3.15 0.33 21.43
C GLN A 70 -3.89 1.43 20.66
N ASN A 71 -3.89 2.63 21.23
CA ASN A 71 -4.39 3.85 20.61
C ASN A 71 -3.20 4.61 19.99
N ASN A 72 -2.54 3.99 19.01
CA ASN A 72 -1.53 4.66 18.20
C ASN A 72 -2.14 5.16 16.88
N LEU A 73 -1.43 6.07 16.22
CA LEU A 73 -1.86 6.66 14.95
C LEU A 73 -2.25 5.60 13.90
N MET A 74 -1.50 4.51 13.81
CA MET A 74 -1.78 3.43 12.86
C MET A 74 -3.06 2.68 13.18
N SER A 75 -3.28 2.32 14.43
CA SER A 75 -4.52 1.67 14.86
C SER A 75 -5.74 2.53 14.55
N GLU A 76 -5.66 3.85 14.78
CA GLU A 76 -6.73 4.80 14.42
C GLU A 76 -6.91 4.90 12.91
N THR A 77 -5.83 4.97 12.15
CA THR A 77 -5.90 5.03 10.69
C THR A 77 -6.58 3.78 10.11
N PHE A 78 -6.20 2.59 10.57
CA PHE A 78 -6.85 1.35 10.11
C PHE A 78 -8.30 1.22 10.60
N ARG A 79 -8.63 1.80 11.76
CA ARG A 79 -10.01 1.88 12.24
C ARG A 79 -10.87 2.75 11.32
N ASN A 80 -10.34 3.88 10.88
CA ASN A 80 -11.01 4.77 9.92
C ASN A 80 -11.18 4.11 8.55
N VAL A 81 -10.11 3.51 8.00
CA VAL A 81 -10.16 2.75 6.74
C VAL A 81 -11.20 1.64 6.80
N ARG A 82 -11.22 0.85 7.87
CA ARG A 82 -12.21 -0.20 8.11
C ARG A 82 -13.64 0.35 8.11
N THR A 83 -13.87 1.45 8.84
CA THR A 83 -15.19 2.08 8.93
C THR A 83 -15.66 2.55 7.56
N ASN A 84 -14.82 3.25 6.81
CA ASN A 84 -15.13 3.69 5.46
C ASN A 84 -15.44 2.52 4.53
N LEU A 85 -14.64 1.45 4.57
CA LEU A 85 -14.89 0.22 3.80
C LEU A 85 -16.24 -0.42 4.15
N GLN A 86 -16.59 -0.48 5.43
CA GLN A 86 -17.88 -1.04 5.84
C GLN A 86 -19.06 -0.24 5.28
N PHE A 87 -18.98 1.08 5.27
CA PHE A 87 -20.01 1.93 4.65
C PHE A 87 -20.11 1.70 3.14
N MET A 88 -18.98 1.55 2.46
CA MET A 88 -18.95 1.36 1.00
C MET A 88 -19.39 -0.04 0.56
N LEU A 89 -19.07 -1.06 1.33
CA LEU A 89 -19.40 -2.44 1.01
C LEU A 89 -20.86 -2.81 1.32
N GLY A 90 -21.48 -2.11 2.28
CA GLY A 90 -22.77 -2.51 2.83
C GLY A 90 -22.68 -3.85 3.58
N ASN A 91 -23.84 -4.47 3.84
CA ASN A 91 -23.91 -5.72 4.61
C ASN A 91 -23.72 -6.99 3.78
N ASP A 92 -23.87 -6.91 2.48
CA ASP A 92 -23.95 -8.08 1.59
C ASP A 92 -22.57 -8.51 1.05
N LYS A 93 -21.64 -7.57 0.94
CA LYS A 93 -20.30 -7.84 0.39
C LYS A 93 -19.36 -8.28 1.49
N LYS A 94 -18.82 -9.50 1.34
CA LYS A 94 -17.92 -10.12 2.34
C LYS A 94 -16.51 -10.38 1.81
N VAL A 95 -16.26 -10.13 0.54
CA VAL A 95 -14.97 -10.39 -0.11
C VAL A 95 -14.34 -9.07 -0.54
N ILE A 96 -13.10 -8.86 -0.13
CA ILE A 96 -12.29 -7.70 -0.47
C ILE A 96 -11.05 -8.19 -1.21
N LEU A 97 -10.82 -7.72 -2.42
CA LEU A 97 -9.58 -7.96 -3.15
C LEU A 97 -8.67 -6.76 -2.96
N VAL A 98 -7.45 -7.02 -2.46
CA VAL A 98 -6.39 -6.00 -2.33
C VAL A 98 -5.32 -6.26 -3.39
N THR A 99 -5.10 -5.29 -4.25
CA THR A 99 -4.09 -5.35 -5.31
C THR A 99 -3.23 -4.11 -5.32
N SER A 100 -2.12 -4.14 -6.05
CA SER A 100 -1.22 -3.00 -6.27
C SER A 100 -0.58 -3.10 -7.65
N THR A 101 -0.13 -1.96 -8.18
CA THR A 101 0.45 -1.86 -9.53
C THR A 101 1.85 -2.44 -9.58
N VAL A 102 2.67 -2.17 -8.55
CA VAL A 102 4.05 -2.66 -8.46
C VAL A 102 4.32 -3.36 -7.13
N SER A 103 5.42 -4.09 -7.08
CA SER A 103 5.86 -4.76 -5.85
C SER A 103 6.42 -3.71 -4.86
N GLY A 104 6.06 -3.80 -3.59
CA GLY A 104 6.59 -2.92 -2.54
C GLY A 104 5.66 -1.76 -2.14
N GLU A 105 4.49 -1.59 -2.77
CA GLU A 105 3.52 -0.53 -2.44
C GLU A 105 2.75 -0.75 -1.11
N GLY A 106 3.11 -1.76 -0.34
CA GLY A 106 2.48 -2.00 0.97
C GLY A 106 1.24 -2.90 0.95
N LYS A 107 0.88 -3.53 -0.19
CA LYS A 107 -0.29 -4.41 -0.33
C LYS A 107 -0.47 -5.39 0.84
N SER A 108 0.57 -6.16 1.18
CA SER A 108 0.51 -7.16 2.25
C SER A 108 0.41 -6.54 3.64
N PHE A 109 1.06 -5.39 3.85
CA PHE A 109 0.96 -4.62 5.09
C PHE A 109 -0.46 -4.11 5.30
N ILE A 110 -1.04 -3.50 4.27
CA ILE A 110 -2.39 -2.94 4.33
C ILE A 110 -3.43 -4.05 4.53
N SER A 111 -3.37 -5.12 3.72
CA SER A 111 -4.33 -6.23 3.83
C SER A 111 -4.24 -6.96 5.17
N GLY A 112 -3.03 -7.19 5.68
CA GLY A 112 -2.82 -7.82 6.98
C GLY A 112 -3.38 -7.01 8.14
N ASN A 113 -3.03 -5.72 8.21
CA ASN A 113 -3.49 -4.84 9.29
C ASN A 113 -5.00 -4.55 9.20
N LEU A 114 -5.55 -4.47 7.98
CA LEU A 114 -7.01 -4.36 7.79
C LEU A 114 -7.73 -5.62 8.28
N ALA A 115 -7.22 -6.81 7.96
CA ALA A 115 -7.77 -8.09 8.42
C ALA A 115 -7.75 -8.18 9.96
N ILE A 116 -6.65 -7.77 10.60
CA ILE A 116 -6.55 -7.66 12.05
C ILE A 116 -7.63 -6.68 12.57
N SER A 117 -7.70 -5.47 12.00
CA SER A 117 -8.67 -4.45 12.41
C SER A 117 -10.13 -4.94 12.32
N LEU A 118 -10.46 -5.73 11.29
CA LEU A 118 -11.78 -6.34 11.12
C LEU A 118 -12.03 -7.46 12.15
N SER A 119 -11.02 -8.29 12.45
CA SER A 119 -11.15 -9.40 13.41
C SER A 119 -11.33 -8.92 14.85
N LEU A 120 -10.77 -7.76 15.19
CA LEU A 120 -10.93 -7.13 16.51
C LEU A 120 -12.36 -6.65 16.79
N LEU A 121 -13.21 -6.53 15.75
CA LEU A 121 -14.66 -6.31 15.92
C LEU A 121 -15.44 -7.59 16.22
N GLY A 122 -14.78 -8.71 16.47
CA GLY A 122 -15.44 -10.00 16.67
C GLY A 122 -15.90 -10.69 15.37
N LYS A 123 -15.58 -10.12 14.20
CA LYS A 123 -15.91 -10.75 12.91
C LYS A 123 -14.90 -11.85 12.59
N LYS A 124 -15.38 -13.00 12.14
CA LYS A 124 -14.50 -14.06 11.60
C LYS A 124 -13.96 -13.62 10.25
N VAL A 125 -12.65 -13.49 10.16
CA VAL A 125 -11.93 -13.00 8.97
C VAL A 125 -10.97 -14.08 8.48
N VAL A 126 -10.96 -14.33 7.17
CA VAL A 126 -9.93 -15.16 6.53
C VAL A 126 -9.15 -14.26 5.58
N ILE A 127 -7.83 -14.19 5.74
CA ILE A 127 -6.95 -13.55 4.79
C ILE A 127 -6.28 -14.60 3.92
N VAL A 128 -6.34 -14.41 2.59
CA VAL A 128 -5.82 -15.36 1.61
C VAL A 128 -4.64 -14.76 0.86
N GLY A 129 -3.50 -15.43 0.90
CA GLY A 129 -2.28 -15.05 0.21
C GLY A 129 -2.27 -15.52 -1.23
N LEU A 130 -2.82 -14.74 -2.16
CA LEU A 130 -2.83 -15.07 -3.60
C LEU A 130 -1.57 -14.60 -4.36
N ASP A 131 -0.68 -13.86 -3.71
CA ASP A 131 0.64 -13.56 -4.27
C ASP A 131 1.57 -14.76 -4.06
N ILE A 132 1.45 -15.76 -4.94
CA ILE A 132 2.21 -17.01 -4.86
C ILE A 132 3.66 -16.84 -5.28
N ARG A 133 4.03 -15.77 -5.98
CA ARG A 133 5.41 -15.51 -6.43
C ARG A 133 6.25 -14.84 -5.36
N LYS A 134 5.67 -13.87 -4.64
CA LYS A 134 6.32 -13.13 -3.55
C LYS A 134 5.39 -13.05 -2.34
N PRO A 135 5.19 -14.16 -1.59
CA PRO A 135 4.17 -14.26 -0.54
C PRO A 135 4.47 -13.32 0.63
N GLY A 136 4.02 -12.09 0.52
CA GLY A 136 4.25 -11.02 1.49
C GLY A 136 3.55 -11.24 2.83
N LEU A 137 2.44 -11.97 2.87
CA LEU A 137 1.73 -12.31 4.10
C LEU A 137 2.57 -13.15 5.06
N ASN A 138 3.47 -13.98 4.53
CA ASN A 138 4.37 -14.78 5.35
C ASN A 138 5.28 -13.89 6.23
N LYS A 139 5.66 -12.72 5.73
CA LYS A 139 6.44 -11.75 6.50
C LYS A 139 5.58 -11.03 7.54
N VAL A 140 4.32 -10.69 7.19
CA VAL A 140 3.40 -9.98 8.09
C VAL A 140 3.05 -10.84 9.31
N PHE A 141 2.74 -12.12 9.10
CA PHE A 141 2.29 -13.04 10.14
C PHE A 141 3.35 -14.02 10.61
N ASN A 142 4.61 -13.81 10.26
CA ASN A 142 5.76 -14.66 10.61
C ASN A 142 5.54 -16.16 10.27
N ILE A 143 4.95 -16.43 9.10
CA ILE A 143 4.65 -17.78 8.65
C ILE A 143 5.89 -18.38 7.99
N SER A 144 6.19 -19.64 8.29
CA SER A 144 7.30 -20.37 7.67
C SER A 144 7.12 -20.47 6.15
N LYS A 145 8.20 -20.29 5.39
CA LYS A 145 8.20 -20.47 3.93
C LYS A 145 7.91 -21.91 3.47
N ARG A 146 8.00 -22.88 4.37
CA ARG A 146 7.74 -24.30 4.11
C ARG A 146 6.29 -24.69 4.39
N GLU A 147 5.48 -23.78 4.88
CA GLU A 147 4.09 -24.07 5.19
C GLU A 147 3.27 -24.32 3.93
N GLN A 148 2.31 -25.23 4.06
CA GLN A 148 1.36 -25.50 2.99
C GLN A 148 0.35 -24.35 2.89
N GLY A 149 -0.15 -24.10 1.68
CA GLY A 149 -1.08 -23.03 1.43
C GLY A 149 -1.83 -23.21 0.12
N ILE A 150 -2.29 -22.09 -0.46
CA ILE A 150 -3.14 -22.13 -1.65
C ILE A 150 -2.47 -22.85 -2.85
N THR A 151 -1.16 -22.78 -3.01
CA THR A 151 -0.45 -23.47 -4.10
C THR A 151 -0.61 -24.98 -4.03
N GLN A 152 -0.64 -25.58 -2.83
CA GLN A 152 -0.85 -27.00 -2.64
C GLN A 152 -2.28 -27.44 -2.96
N TYR A 153 -3.26 -26.59 -2.68
CA TYR A 153 -4.64 -26.82 -3.08
C TYR A 153 -4.82 -26.72 -4.61
N LEU A 154 -4.21 -25.70 -5.23
CA LEU A 154 -4.28 -25.53 -6.69
C LEU A 154 -3.58 -26.66 -7.45
N ALA A 155 -2.51 -27.23 -6.88
CA ALA A 155 -1.81 -28.37 -7.46
C ALA A 155 -2.55 -29.71 -7.24
N ASN A 156 -3.33 -29.82 -6.17
CA ASN A 156 -4.13 -31.00 -5.86
C ASN A 156 -5.48 -30.59 -5.21
N PRO A 157 -6.52 -30.39 -6.03
CA PRO A 157 -7.85 -29.97 -5.56
C PRO A 157 -8.58 -30.98 -4.67
N GLU A 158 -8.10 -32.24 -4.58
CA GLU A 158 -8.66 -33.24 -3.66
C GLU A 158 -8.30 -32.96 -2.21
N LYS A 159 -7.30 -32.09 -1.95
CA LYS A 159 -6.98 -31.65 -0.60
C LYS A 159 -8.12 -30.78 -0.07
N ASN A 160 -8.47 -30.99 1.20
CA ASN A 160 -9.42 -30.11 1.85
C ASN A 160 -8.77 -28.75 2.11
N LEU A 161 -9.34 -27.70 1.53
CA LEU A 161 -8.85 -26.31 1.71
C LEU A 161 -8.82 -25.88 3.18
N MET A 162 -9.76 -26.37 3.99
CA MET A 162 -9.85 -26.00 5.42
C MET A 162 -8.64 -26.50 6.23
N ASP A 163 -7.98 -27.58 5.82
CA ASP A 163 -6.79 -28.12 6.50
C ASP A 163 -5.56 -27.23 6.27
N LEU A 164 -5.63 -26.32 5.30
CA LEU A 164 -4.56 -25.37 4.98
C LEU A 164 -4.76 -24.00 5.65
N VAL A 165 -5.93 -23.78 6.25
CA VAL A 165 -6.24 -22.54 6.95
C VAL A 165 -5.71 -22.60 8.38
N GLN A 166 -4.97 -21.58 8.79
CA GLN A 166 -4.34 -21.49 10.09
C GLN A 166 -4.98 -20.39 10.92
N LEU A 167 -5.10 -20.60 12.22
CA LEU A 167 -5.49 -19.54 13.16
C LEU A 167 -4.29 -18.60 13.36
N SER A 168 -4.53 -17.30 13.33
CA SER A 168 -3.50 -16.30 13.61
C SER A 168 -3.20 -16.19 15.10
N ASP A 169 -1.93 -15.99 15.45
CA ASP A 169 -1.52 -15.70 16.84
C ASP A 169 -1.94 -14.28 17.29
N VAL A 170 -2.34 -13.42 16.35
CA VAL A 170 -2.67 -12.00 16.62
C VAL A 170 -4.10 -11.84 17.10
N SER A 171 -5.04 -12.67 16.61
CA SER A 171 -6.47 -12.58 16.96
C SER A 171 -7.16 -13.92 16.80
N LYS A 172 -7.98 -14.28 17.77
CA LYS A 172 -8.80 -15.51 17.77
C LYS A 172 -9.86 -15.59 16.66
N ASN A 173 -10.14 -14.48 16.01
CA ASN A 173 -11.11 -14.38 14.92
C ASN A 173 -10.44 -14.21 13.56
N LEU A 174 -9.11 -14.24 13.48
CA LEU A 174 -8.34 -14.09 12.24
C LEU A 174 -7.75 -15.43 11.82
N TYR A 175 -8.10 -15.85 10.63
CA TYR A 175 -7.59 -17.06 9.99
C TYR A 175 -6.73 -16.66 8.78
N ILE A 176 -5.71 -17.45 8.49
CA ILE A 176 -4.77 -17.18 7.42
C ILE A 176 -4.70 -18.41 6.51
N LEU A 177 -4.91 -18.20 5.23
CA LEU A 177 -4.56 -19.17 4.18
C LEU A 177 -3.32 -18.64 3.47
N PRO A 178 -2.12 -19.14 3.77
CA PRO A 178 -0.89 -18.63 3.17
C PRO A 178 -0.79 -19.00 1.69
N GLY A 179 0.12 -18.32 0.97
CA GLY A 179 0.40 -18.61 -0.45
C GLY A 179 0.94 -20.01 -0.69
N GLY A 180 1.60 -20.59 0.34
CA GLY A 180 2.25 -21.88 0.23
C GLY A 180 3.67 -21.79 -0.36
N THR A 181 4.21 -22.92 -0.82
CA THR A 181 5.51 -22.97 -1.45
C THR A 181 5.50 -22.25 -2.80
N VAL A 182 6.54 -21.45 -3.04
CA VAL A 182 6.70 -20.76 -4.34
C VAL A 182 6.95 -21.80 -5.42
N PRO A 183 6.16 -21.83 -6.50
CA PRO A 183 6.40 -22.73 -7.62
C PRO A 183 7.79 -22.48 -8.23
N PRO A 184 8.49 -23.53 -8.71
CA PRO A 184 9.69 -23.32 -9.50
C PRO A 184 9.37 -22.56 -10.79
N ASN A 185 10.28 -21.68 -11.19
CA ASN A 185 10.19 -20.95 -12.47
C ASN A 185 10.44 -21.87 -13.63
#